data_4824c4fc76e343e2bfd10f39f942d601
#
_entry.id   4824c4fc76e343e2bfd10f39f942d601
#
_cell.length_a   1.000
_cell.length_b   1.000
_cell.length_c   1.000
_cell.angle_alpha   90.00
_cell.angle_beta   90.00
_cell.angle_gamma   90.00
#
_symmetry.space_group_name_H-M   'P 1'
#
loop_
_entity.id
_entity.type
_entity.pdbx_description
1 polymer ?
#
loop_
_entity_poly.entity_id
_entity_poly.type
_entity_poly.pdbx_seq_one_letter_code
_entity_poly.pdbx_strand_id
1 'polypeptide(L)'
;MEKTFLYIDILGFKNLVTSNTDKVESIFKIIDSLHVHKDIAFQTIVFSDTILVFNKDNRYPLHFYVTYLIEYAQQLFYRLSMINVYFKGIITLKPFTYLELKNVNAYYGEALISTYQDEKELKGFGLYIDKSISNDAFIFEKIDFNEKYDYILLC
;
A
#
# COMPACT_ATOMS: atom_id res chain seq x y z
N MET A 1 0.28 16.84 -8.05
CA MET A 1 -1.06 16.57 -7.49
C MET A 1 -0.95 15.61 -6.32
N GLU A 2 -1.61 15.89 -5.23
CA GLU A 2 -1.66 14.96 -4.09
C GLU A 2 -2.46 13.72 -4.44
N LYS A 3 -1.96 12.59 -4.00
CA LYS A 3 -2.62 11.28 -4.16
C LYS A 3 -2.86 10.66 -2.79
N THR A 4 -3.97 9.95 -2.68
CA THR A 4 -4.13 8.98 -1.60
C THR A 4 -3.30 7.76 -1.99
N PHE A 5 -2.25 7.50 -1.23
CA PHE A 5 -1.14 6.67 -1.65
C PHE A 5 -0.91 5.57 -0.62
N LEU A 6 -0.93 4.33 -1.08
CA LEU A 6 -0.61 3.15 -0.28
C LEU A 6 0.73 2.58 -0.74
N TYR A 7 1.67 2.51 0.19
CA TYR A 7 2.97 1.87 0.01
C TYR A 7 2.98 0.57 0.80
N ILE A 8 3.32 -0.52 0.16
CA ILE A 8 3.43 -1.83 0.81
C ILE A 8 4.82 -2.40 0.55
N ASP A 9 5.43 -2.93 1.62
CA ASP A 9 6.67 -3.68 1.57
C ASP A 9 6.42 -5.10 2.10
N ILE A 10 6.67 -6.11 1.25
CA ILE A 10 6.49 -7.51 1.62
C ILE A 10 7.70 -7.99 2.40
N LEU A 11 7.48 -8.44 3.62
CA LEU A 11 8.55 -8.85 4.54
C LEU A 11 9.12 -10.21 4.15
N GLY A 12 10.45 -10.34 4.27
CA GLY A 12 11.15 -11.59 3.98
C GLY A 12 11.25 -11.94 2.50
N PHE A 13 10.89 -11.04 1.61
CA PHE A 13 10.82 -11.31 0.17
C PHE A 13 12.18 -11.68 -0.43
N LYS A 14 13.24 -11.02 0.00
CA LYS A 14 14.59 -11.27 -0.49
C LYS A 14 14.99 -12.74 -0.31
N ASN A 15 14.68 -13.32 0.85
CA ASN A 15 14.98 -14.72 1.11
C ASN A 15 14.12 -15.64 0.24
N LEU A 16 12.86 -15.28 -0.03
CA LEU A 16 11.99 -16.06 -0.88
C LEU A 16 12.48 -16.10 -2.33
N VAL A 17 12.97 -14.99 -2.85
CA VAL A 17 13.50 -14.92 -4.22
C VAL A 17 14.64 -15.91 -4.43
N THR A 18 15.48 -16.11 -3.42
CA THR A 18 16.63 -17.00 -3.52
C THR A 18 16.33 -18.45 -3.13
N SER A 19 15.27 -18.70 -2.34
CA SER A 19 15.01 -20.02 -1.78
C SER A 19 13.69 -20.67 -2.22
N ASN A 20 12.72 -19.89 -2.67
CA ASN A 20 11.38 -20.41 -3.01
C ASN A 20 10.67 -19.51 -4.02
N THR A 21 11.07 -19.63 -5.28
CA THR A 21 10.47 -18.82 -6.36
C THR A 21 9.01 -19.15 -6.63
N ASP A 22 8.57 -20.38 -6.35
CA ASP A 22 7.16 -20.75 -6.48
C ASP A 22 6.29 -19.94 -5.52
N LYS A 23 6.77 -19.72 -4.31
CA LYS A 23 6.06 -18.88 -3.33
C LYS A 23 6.02 -17.43 -3.77
N VAL A 24 7.08 -16.92 -4.38
CA VAL A 24 7.11 -15.56 -4.95
C VAL A 24 6.04 -15.43 -6.04
N GLU A 25 5.93 -16.39 -6.93
CA GLU A 25 4.89 -16.36 -7.96
C GLU A 25 3.48 -16.44 -7.37
N SER A 26 3.30 -17.22 -6.31
CA SER A 26 2.03 -17.31 -5.60
C SER A 26 1.64 -15.95 -4.99
N ILE A 27 2.60 -15.22 -4.45
CA ILE A 27 2.37 -13.86 -3.94
C ILE A 27 1.85 -12.96 -5.04
N PHE A 28 2.50 -12.94 -6.21
CA PHE A 28 2.09 -12.08 -7.31
C PHE A 28 0.73 -12.48 -7.88
N LYS A 29 0.39 -13.77 -7.91
CA LYS A 29 -0.94 -14.22 -8.32
C LYS A 29 -2.03 -13.75 -7.35
N ILE A 30 -1.74 -13.76 -6.05
CA ILE A 30 -2.66 -13.22 -5.05
C ILE A 30 -2.88 -11.72 -5.29
N ILE A 31 -1.81 -10.95 -5.45
CA ILE A 31 -1.88 -9.51 -5.71
C ILE A 31 -2.73 -9.25 -6.95
N ASP A 32 -2.45 -9.94 -8.04
CA ASP A 32 -3.17 -9.78 -9.31
C ASP A 32 -4.66 -10.09 -9.20
N SER A 33 -5.04 -10.99 -8.31
CA SER A 33 -6.45 -11.41 -8.15
C SER A 33 -7.33 -10.41 -7.39
N LEU A 34 -6.75 -9.38 -6.76
CA LEU A 34 -7.51 -8.45 -5.92
C LEU A 34 -8.28 -7.43 -6.75
N HIS A 35 -9.45 -7.03 -6.24
CA HIS A 35 -10.39 -6.20 -6.99
C HIS A 35 -9.91 -4.78 -7.30
N VAL A 36 -9.00 -4.23 -6.48
CA VAL A 36 -8.52 -2.85 -6.67
C VAL A 36 -7.93 -2.63 -8.07
N HIS A 37 -7.34 -3.67 -8.65
CA HIS A 37 -6.70 -3.58 -9.97
C HIS A 37 -7.72 -3.46 -11.11
N LYS A 38 -8.96 -3.83 -10.83
CA LYS A 38 -10.07 -3.75 -11.79
C LYS A 38 -10.83 -2.44 -11.69
N ASP A 39 -10.58 -1.65 -10.64
CA ASP A 39 -11.22 -0.37 -10.45
C ASP A 39 -10.46 0.71 -11.21
N ILE A 40 -11.17 1.41 -12.11
CA ILE A 40 -10.56 2.46 -12.92
C ILE A 40 -10.13 3.69 -12.10
N ALA A 41 -10.59 3.82 -10.86
CA ALA A 41 -10.22 4.93 -9.98
C ALA A 41 -8.79 4.82 -9.44
N PHE A 42 -8.19 3.63 -9.49
CA PHE A 42 -6.88 3.36 -8.90
C PHE A 42 -5.88 2.84 -9.93
N GLN A 43 -4.62 3.06 -9.63
CA GLN A 43 -3.52 2.45 -10.37
C GLN A 43 -2.61 1.72 -9.39
N THR A 44 -2.11 0.56 -9.83
CA THR A 44 -1.21 -0.29 -9.05
C THR A 44 0.10 -0.45 -9.79
N ILE A 45 1.19 -0.33 -9.04
CA ILE A 45 2.54 -0.61 -9.54
C ILE A 45 3.13 -1.66 -8.61
N VAL A 46 3.65 -2.74 -9.20
CA VAL A 46 4.33 -3.80 -8.46
C VAL A 46 5.77 -3.87 -8.93
N PHE A 47 6.69 -3.73 -8.00
CA PHE A 47 8.12 -3.81 -8.29
C PHE A 47 8.82 -4.58 -7.17
N SER A 48 9.25 -5.81 -7.46
CA SER A 48 9.89 -6.67 -6.47
C SER A 48 8.99 -6.84 -5.23
N ASP A 49 9.46 -6.46 -4.06
CA ASP A 49 8.72 -6.55 -2.80
C ASP A 49 7.85 -5.33 -2.50
N THR A 50 7.76 -4.39 -3.42
CA THR A 50 7.05 -3.13 -3.22
C THR A 50 5.78 -3.08 -4.06
N ILE A 51 4.68 -2.69 -3.42
CA ILE A 51 3.39 -2.47 -4.08
C ILE A 51 2.97 -1.03 -3.82
N LEU A 52 2.67 -0.29 -4.88
CA LEU A 52 2.14 1.06 -4.77
C LEU A 52 0.73 1.08 -5.35
N VAL A 53 -0.23 1.61 -4.60
CA VAL A 53 -1.60 1.81 -5.06
C VAL A 53 -2.00 3.25 -4.79
N PHE A 54 -2.53 3.93 -5.80
CA PHE A 54 -2.90 5.33 -5.66
C PHE A 54 -4.08 5.67 -6.58
N ASN A 55 -4.80 6.74 -6.24
CA ASN A 55 -5.92 7.20 -7.05
C ASN A 55 -5.42 7.91 -8.32
N LYS A 56 -6.12 7.71 -9.43
CA LYS A 56 -5.79 8.36 -10.71
C LYS A 56 -6.19 9.81 -10.75
N ASP A 57 -7.33 10.15 -10.14
CA ASP A 57 -7.87 11.51 -10.09
C ASP A 57 -8.53 11.76 -8.74
N ASN A 58 -9.00 12.99 -8.52
CA ASN A 58 -9.66 13.40 -7.29
C ASN A 58 -11.19 13.53 -7.47
N ARG A 59 -11.78 12.66 -8.24
CA ARG A 59 -13.23 12.66 -8.54
C ARG A 59 -14.07 12.38 -7.29
N TYR A 60 -13.58 11.57 -6.38
CA TYR A 60 -14.31 11.15 -5.18
C TYR A 60 -13.76 11.83 -3.94
N PRO A 61 -14.52 11.87 -2.83
CA PRO A 61 -14.00 12.42 -1.58
C PRO A 61 -12.88 11.54 -0.99
N LEU A 62 -12.04 12.15 -0.16
CA LEU A 62 -10.86 11.48 0.41
C LEU A 62 -11.21 10.19 1.16
N HIS A 63 -12.29 10.20 1.96
CA HIS A 63 -12.67 9.01 2.74
C HIS A 63 -13.00 7.82 1.84
N PHE A 64 -13.46 8.03 0.62
CA PHE A 64 -13.69 6.95 -0.34
C PHE A 64 -12.38 6.26 -0.70
N TYR A 65 -11.35 7.01 -1.05
CA TYR A 65 -10.05 6.44 -1.41
C TYR A 65 -9.39 5.76 -0.22
N VAL A 66 -9.43 6.38 0.95
CA VAL A 66 -8.85 5.81 2.17
C VAL A 66 -9.53 4.49 2.52
N THR A 67 -10.86 4.45 2.52
CA THR A 67 -11.62 3.22 2.80
C THR A 67 -11.25 2.12 1.83
N TYR A 68 -11.18 2.43 0.55
CA TYR A 68 -10.89 1.45 -0.48
C TYR A 68 -9.48 0.86 -0.31
N LEU A 69 -8.49 1.70 -0.01
CA LEU A 69 -7.11 1.23 0.21
C LEU A 69 -6.98 0.38 1.47
N ILE A 70 -7.72 0.70 2.53
CA ILE A 70 -7.72 -0.13 3.74
C ILE A 70 -8.37 -1.50 3.45
N GLU A 71 -9.48 -1.53 2.75
CA GLU A 71 -10.12 -2.79 2.37
C GLU A 71 -9.22 -3.65 1.49
N TYR A 72 -8.49 -3.02 0.57
CA TYR A 72 -7.48 -3.72 -0.21
C TYR A 72 -6.40 -4.34 0.68
N ALA A 73 -5.89 -3.57 1.63
CA ALA A 73 -4.89 -4.06 2.56
C ALA A 73 -5.41 -5.20 3.43
N GLN A 74 -6.69 -5.15 3.84
CA GLN A 74 -7.33 -6.23 4.60
C GLN A 74 -7.41 -7.52 3.78
N GLN A 75 -7.82 -7.43 2.53
CA GLN A 75 -7.89 -8.60 1.64
C GLN A 75 -6.51 -9.18 1.39
N LEU A 76 -5.53 -8.32 1.13
CA LEU A 76 -4.15 -8.74 0.92
C LEU A 76 -3.58 -9.41 2.17
N PHE A 77 -3.80 -8.82 3.33
CA PHE A 77 -3.35 -9.39 4.60
C PHE A 77 -3.94 -10.78 4.83
N TYR A 78 -5.24 -10.92 4.65
CA TYR A 78 -5.92 -12.20 4.81
C TYR A 78 -5.33 -13.27 3.89
N ARG A 79 -5.20 -12.96 2.61
CA ARG A 79 -4.73 -13.92 1.62
C ARG A 79 -3.25 -14.29 1.80
N LEU A 80 -2.40 -13.31 2.08
CA LEU A 80 -0.97 -13.55 2.28
C LEU A 80 -0.68 -14.28 3.60
N SER A 81 -1.42 -13.97 4.66
CA SER A 81 -1.23 -14.63 5.96
C SER A 81 -1.50 -16.15 5.88
N MET A 82 -2.38 -16.58 4.99
CA MET A 82 -2.66 -18.01 4.77
C MET A 82 -1.43 -18.77 4.24
N ILE A 83 -0.49 -18.09 3.64
CA ILE A 83 0.77 -18.69 3.18
C ILE A 83 1.97 -18.18 3.99
N ASN A 84 1.72 -17.66 5.18
CA ASN A 84 2.73 -17.14 6.11
C ASN A 84 3.58 -16.02 5.50
N VAL A 85 2.95 -15.15 4.73
CA VAL A 85 3.57 -13.95 4.19
C VAL A 85 2.89 -12.73 4.81
N TYR A 86 3.70 -11.77 5.23
CA TYR A 86 3.23 -10.56 5.88
C TYR A 86 3.83 -9.34 5.21
N PHE A 87 3.22 -8.19 5.45
CA PHE A 87 3.69 -6.94 4.87
C PHE A 87 3.62 -5.81 5.88
N LYS A 88 4.29 -4.73 5.56
CA LYS A 88 4.17 -3.44 6.22
C LYS A 88 3.65 -2.44 5.20
N GLY A 89 2.59 -1.73 5.53
CA GLY A 89 1.97 -0.76 4.64
C GLY A 89 1.75 0.59 5.29
N ILE A 90 1.79 1.64 4.48
CA ILE A 90 1.57 3.02 4.91
C ILE A 90 0.61 3.68 3.94
N ILE A 91 -0.43 4.34 4.47
CA ILE A 91 -1.34 5.19 3.70
C ILE A 91 -1.05 6.65 4.04
N THR A 92 -0.84 7.45 3.02
CA THR A 92 -0.60 8.90 3.15
C THR A 92 -1.30 9.68 2.06
N LEU A 93 -1.37 11.00 2.22
CA LEU A 93 -1.86 11.94 1.20
C LEU A 93 -0.73 12.92 0.91
N LYS A 94 -0.06 12.73 -0.21
CA LYS A 94 1.08 13.57 -0.61
C LYS A 94 1.22 13.60 -2.12
N PRO A 95 2.00 14.54 -2.65
CA PRO A 95 2.25 14.60 -4.09
C PRO A 95 2.88 13.33 -4.63
N PHE A 96 2.33 12.86 -5.74
CA PHE A 96 2.88 11.73 -6.49
C PHE A 96 2.50 11.89 -7.96
N THR A 97 3.45 11.65 -8.85
CA THR A 97 3.28 11.83 -10.29
C THR A 97 3.65 10.56 -11.03
N TYR A 98 2.78 10.17 -11.94
CA TYR A 98 3.00 9.08 -12.87
C TYR A 98 2.98 9.66 -14.28
N LEU A 99 4.09 9.46 -15.03
CA LEU A 99 4.25 9.95 -16.38
C LEU A 99 4.37 8.77 -17.34
N GLU A 100 3.49 8.73 -18.33
CA GLU A 100 3.61 7.83 -19.46
C GLU A 100 4.33 8.57 -20.58
N LEU A 101 5.63 8.32 -20.72
CA LEU A 101 6.44 8.92 -21.77
C LEU A 101 6.46 7.99 -22.98
N LYS A 102 7.05 8.47 -24.07
CA LYS A 102 7.03 7.72 -25.35
C LYS A 102 7.67 6.34 -25.21
N ASN A 103 8.77 6.22 -24.48
CA ASN A 103 9.54 4.98 -24.40
C ASN A 103 9.65 4.40 -22.99
N VAL A 104 9.29 5.16 -21.96
CA VAL A 104 9.40 4.73 -20.56
C VAL A 104 8.23 5.29 -19.76
N ASN A 105 7.92 4.62 -18.67
CA ASN A 105 7.03 5.15 -17.63
C ASN A 105 7.89 5.62 -16.47
N ALA A 106 7.57 6.79 -15.92
CA ALA A 106 8.30 7.34 -14.78
C ALA A 106 7.33 7.70 -13.66
N TYR A 107 7.74 7.43 -12.43
CA TYR A 107 6.96 7.81 -11.26
C TYR A 107 7.86 8.43 -10.22
N TYR A 108 7.37 9.50 -9.60
CA TYR A 108 8.13 10.21 -8.58
C TYR A 108 7.18 11.02 -7.70
N GLY A 109 7.66 11.37 -6.52
CA GLY A 109 6.92 12.27 -5.66
C GLY A 109 7.28 12.10 -4.19
N GLU A 110 6.87 13.08 -3.41
CA GLU A 110 7.10 13.10 -1.97
C GLU A 110 6.45 11.92 -1.28
N ALA A 111 5.30 11.44 -1.78
CA ALA A 111 4.62 10.29 -1.21
C ALA A 111 5.53 9.06 -1.18
N LEU A 112 6.24 8.79 -2.27
CA LEU A 112 7.15 7.64 -2.33
C LEU A 112 8.37 7.83 -1.43
N ILE A 113 8.97 9.02 -1.44
CA ILE A 113 10.16 9.30 -0.63
C ILE A 113 9.84 9.15 0.86
N SER A 114 8.76 9.80 1.33
CA SER A 114 8.41 9.78 2.75
C SER A 114 8.00 8.40 3.25
N THR A 115 7.21 7.65 2.48
CA THR A 115 6.80 6.31 2.88
C THR A 115 7.97 5.33 2.90
N TYR A 116 8.86 5.42 1.92
CA TYR A 116 10.06 4.60 1.88
C TYR A 116 10.96 4.84 3.11
N GLN A 117 11.15 6.10 3.48
CA GLN A 117 11.95 6.46 4.65
C GLN A 117 11.29 6.01 5.96
N ASP A 118 10.00 6.30 6.10
CA ASP A 118 9.27 6.03 7.34
C ASP A 118 9.04 4.54 7.57
N GLU A 119 8.88 3.76 6.51
CA GLU A 119 8.70 2.31 6.61
C GLU A 119 9.84 1.65 7.40
N LYS A 120 11.05 2.13 7.21
CA LYS A 120 12.23 1.58 7.90
C LYS A 120 12.19 1.80 9.42
N GLU A 121 11.49 2.83 9.87
CA GLU A 121 11.37 3.17 11.29
C GLU A 121 10.17 2.51 11.96
N LEU A 122 9.21 2.02 11.19
CA LEU A 122 8.04 1.32 11.70
C LEU A 122 8.38 -0.15 11.93
N LYS A 123 8.14 -0.63 13.15
CA LYS A 123 8.46 -2.00 13.53
C LYS A 123 7.23 -2.89 13.39
N GLY A 124 7.48 -4.19 13.12
CA GLY A 124 6.42 -5.18 13.01
C GLY A 124 5.85 -5.26 11.60
N PHE A 125 4.59 -5.62 11.52
CA PHE A 125 3.87 -5.76 10.25
C PHE A 125 2.45 -5.20 10.40
N GLY A 126 1.78 -4.98 9.27
CA GLY A 126 0.43 -4.46 9.24
C GLY A 126 0.34 -3.11 8.54
N LEU A 127 -0.70 -2.34 8.86
CA LEU A 127 -1.02 -1.13 8.15
C LEU A 127 -1.00 0.09 9.07
N TYR A 128 -0.33 1.13 8.59
CA TYR A 128 -0.23 2.42 9.26
C TYR A 128 -0.86 3.49 8.39
N ILE A 129 -1.47 4.49 9.02
CA ILE A 129 -2.06 5.63 8.31
C ILE A 129 -1.51 6.93 8.89
N ASP A 130 -1.17 7.86 8.01
CA ASP A 130 -0.76 9.21 8.38
C ASP A 130 -1.86 9.85 9.22
N LYS A 131 -1.50 10.40 10.39
CA LYS A 131 -2.46 11.02 11.30
C LYS A 131 -3.22 12.18 10.67
N SER A 132 -2.63 12.86 9.70
CA SER A 132 -3.28 13.97 9.01
C SER A 132 -4.54 13.55 8.25
N ILE A 133 -4.67 12.28 7.88
CA ILE A 133 -5.84 11.75 7.17
C ILE A 133 -6.53 10.61 7.92
N SER A 134 -6.13 10.34 9.14
CA SER A 134 -6.64 9.21 9.93
C SER A 134 -8.15 9.32 10.18
N ASN A 135 -8.70 10.53 10.28
CA ASN A 135 -10.13 10.74 10.47
C ASN A 135 -10.97 10.26 9.26
N ASP A 136 -10.37 10.16 8.09
CA ASP A 136 -11.05 9.64 6.90
C ASP A 136 -11.16 8.11 6.91
N ALA A 137 -10.49 7.44 7.84
CA ALA A 137 -10.62 6.01 8.10
C ALA A 137 -11.61 5.76 9.26
N PHE A 138 -12.74 6.46 9.27
CA PHE A 138 -13.63 6.54 10.43
C PHE A 138 -14.35 5.23 10.76
N ILE A 139 -14.50 4.31 9.81
CA ILE A 139 -15.16 3.02 10.06
C ILE A 139 -14.20 1.93 10.55
N PHE A 140 -12.91 2.22 10.66
CA PHE A 140 -11.90 1.24 11.06
C PHE A 140 -11.38 1.51 12.45
N GLU A 141 -11.04 0.44 13.16
CA GLU A 141 -10.38 0.56 14.46
C GLU A 141 -8.93 0.95 14.30
N LYS A 142 -8.49 1.93 15.08
CA LYS A 142 -7.14 2.48 15.02
C LYS A 142 -6.55 2.57 16.42
N ILE A 143 -5.21 2.43 16.48
CA ILE A 143 -4.45 2.60 17.70
C ILE A 143 -3.40 3.68 17.44
N ASP A 144 -3.26 4.63 18.35
CA ASP A 144 -2.19 5.62 18.29
C ASP A 144 -0.84 4.90 18.34
N PHE A 145 0.01 5.11 17.33
CA PHE A 145 1.29 4.42 17.24
C PHE A 145 2.45 5.35 17.60
N ASN A 146 2.57 6.48 16.92
CA ASN A 146 3.59 7.49 17.19
C ASN A 146 3.05 8.88 16.81
N GLU A 147 3.90 9.91 16.81
CA GLU A 147 3.48 11.28 16.51
C GLU A 147 2.92 11.43 15.09
N LYS A 148 3.35 10.59 14.16
CA LYS A 148 3.02 10.72 12.74
C LYS A 148 1.97 9.73 12.26
N TYR A 149 1.88 8.54 12.86
CA TYR A 149 1.06 7.44 12.35
C TYR A 149 0.12 6.88 13.41
N ASP A 150 -1.07 6.46 12.93
CA ASP A 150 -1.94 5.52 13.63
C ASP A 150 -1.78 4.14 13.01
N TYR A 151 -1.97 3.10 13.81
CA TYR A 151 -1.99 1.72 13.37
C TYR A 151 -3.43 1.28 13.15
N ILE A 152 -3.69 0.64 12.00
CA ILE A 152 -5.03 0.15 11.66
C ILE A 152 -5.11 -1.33 11.94
N LEU A 153 -6.15 -1.74 12.67
CA LEU A 153 -6.41 -3.14 12.94
C LEU A 153 -7.02 -3.80 11.70
N LEU A 154 -6.29 -4.70 11.07
CA LEU A 154 -6.71 -5.36 9.83
C LEU A 154 -7.61 -6.58 10.06
N CYS A 155 -7.62 -7.09 11.27
CA CYS A 155 -8.43 -8.27 11.63
C CYS A 155 -9.71 -7.87 12.35
#